data_cd29eef6ca0b82f2ca4af10a3aa451eb
#
_entry.id   cd29eef6ca0b82f2ca4af10a3aa451eb
#
_cell.length_a   1.000
_cell.length_b   1.000
_cell.length_c   1.000
_cell.angle_alpha   90.00
_cell.angle_beta   90.00
_cell.angle_gamma   90.00
#
_symmetry.space_group_name_H-M   'P 1'
#
loop_
_entity.id
_entity.type
_entity.pdbx_description
1 polymer ?
#
loop_
_entity_poly.entity_id
_entity_poly.type
_entity_poly.pdbx_seq_one_letter_code
_entity_poly.pdbx_strand_id
1 'polypeptide(L)'
;MTPAGALADFLKRLGANSGVPISLSAAQLQAWPQAFVETLKQERLLNAAAAFLTVVCPGCEERCAMEVQVRTTQRGEVVPFVICDKRNDIGRVPVDARELEAWQASGYALAQWLAQRLDLHPSFGSTDSGGRWELGLFRGRRNGRHLRLEGKEGLRVVLGGHNVPLVELLQIGPNGLELDRARLMQCADEPLAGSDDRESTQVRNARILQRVAELKSKGIRNFIKVVAKEEELSETTVKDIVRADKVPKGSMAQMASALSQIAPAKKKNKR
;
A
#
# COMPACT_ATOMS: atom_id res chain seq x y z
N MET A 1 -7.37 -17.01 21.07
CA MET A 1 -7.54 -16.81 19.60
C MET A 1 -6.51 -17.63 18.86
N THR A 2 -6.84 -18.23 17.72
CA THR A 2 -5.86 -18.93 16.85
C THR A 2 -5.02 -17.92 16.06
N PRO A 3 -3.81 -18.28 15.59
CA PRO A 3 -3.00 -17.40 14.72
C PRO A 3 -3.75 -16.95 13.46
N ALA A 4 -4.47 -17.84 12.79
CA ALA A 4 -5.30 -17.50 11.63
C ALA A 4 -6.43 -16.52 11.96
N GLY A 5 -7.07 -16.69 13.14
CA GLY A 5 -8.08 -15.75 13.63
C GLY A 5 -7.51 -14.37 13.96
N ALA A 6 -6.29 -14.32 14.50
CA ALA A 6 -5.58 -13.06 14.78
C ALA A 6 -5.19 -12.35 13.47
N LEU A 7 -4.73 -13.08 12.45
CA LEU A 7 -4.46 -12.53 11.12
C LEU A 7 -5.73 -11.95 10.49
N ALA A 8 -6.84 -12.67 10.55
CA ALA A 8 -8.10 -12.19 10.01
C ALA A 8 -8.60 -10.92 10.74
N ASP A 9 -8.48 -10.85 12.07
CA ASP A 9 -8.82 -9.65 12.86
C ASP A 9 -7.90 -8.46 12.51
N PHE A 10 -6.60 -8.70 12.40
CA PHE A 10 -5.63 -7.69 11.97
C PHE A 10 -5.97 -7.10 10.58
N LEU A 11 -6.19 -7.95 9.59
CA LEU A 11 -6.53 -7.52 8.23
C LEU A 11 -7.89 -6.81 8.17
N LYS A 12 -8.88 -7.27 8.95
CA LYS A 12 -10.19 -6.63 9.07
C LYS A 12 -10.08 -5.21 9.63
N ARG A 13 -9.28 -5.02 10.69
CA ARG A 13 -9.06 -3.68 11.28
C ARG A 13 -8.39 -2.72 10.32
N LEU A 14 -7.36 -3.18 9.59
CA LEU A 14 -6.70 -2.38 8.55
C LEU A 14 -7.65 -2.02 7.41
N GLY A 15 -8.43 -2.98 6.92
CA GLY A 15 -9.38 -2.77 5.83
C GLY A 15 -10.52 -1.82 6.20
N ALA A 16 -11.02 -1.88 7.43
CA ALA A 16 -12.08 -0.99 7.91
C ALA A 16 -11.69 0.50 7.91
N ASN A 17 -10.40 0.79 7.98
CA ASN A 17 -9.88 2.17 7.99
C ASN A 17 -9.40 2.65 6.62
N SER A 18 -9.73 1.96 5.54
CA SER A 18 -9.38 2.36 4.16
C SER A 18 -7.91 2.78 3.99
N GLY A 19 -7.01 2.14 4.73
CA GLY A 19 -5.58 2.40 4.66
C GLY A 19 -5.03 3.44 5.63
N VAL A 20 -5.87 4.15 6.34
CA VAL A 20 -5.43 5.03 7.44
C VAL A 20 -4.75 4.16 8.51
N PRO A 21 -3.60 4.59 9.07
CA PRO A 21 -2.93 3.87 10.12
C PRO A 21 -3.87 3.61 11.31
N ILE A 22 -3.85 2.39 11.83
CA ILE A 22 -4.55 2.01 13.06
C ILE A 22 -3.56 2.01 14.21
N SER A 23 -4.02 2.47 15.37
CA SER A 23 -3.25 2.39 16.61
C SER A 23 -3.85 1.31 17.52
N LEU A 24 -3.00 0.48 18.09
CA LEU A 24 -3.36 -0.62 18.99
C LEU A 24 -2.60 -0.48 20.29
N SER A 25 -3.25 -0.64 21.44
CA SER A 25 -2.53 -0.67 22.72
C SER A 25 -1.85 -2.03 22.94
N ALA A 26 -0.82 -2.07 23.78
CA ALA A 26 -0.20 -3.33 24.16
C ALA A 26 -1.22 -4.28 24.84
N ALA A 27 -2.20 -3.74 25.55
CA ALA A 27 -3.29 -4.53 26.13
C ALA A 27 -4.17 -5.17 25.05
N GLN A 28 -4.48 -4.46 23.97
CA GLN A 28 -5.23 -5.01 22.83
C GLN A 28 -4.45 -6.13 22.12
N LEU A 29 -3.13 -5.99 22.01
CA LEU A 29 -2.28 -7.02 21.41
C LEU A 29 -2.21 -8.31 22.23
N GLN A 30 -2.45 -8.26 23.53
CA GLN A 30 -2.50 -9.46 24.38
C GLN A 30 -3.65 -10.43 24.01
N ALA A 31 -4.67 -9.96 23.30
CA ALA A 31 -5.75 -10.83 22.78
C ALA A 31 -5.26 -11.74 21.63
N TRP A 32 -4.12 -11.40 21.00
CA TRP A 32 -3.52 -12.18 19.93
C TRP A 32 -2.41 -13.11 20.43
N PRO A 33 -2.16 -14.23 19.75
CA PRO A 33 -1.02 -15.10 20.08
C PRO A 33 0.31 -14.32 20.03
N GLN A 34 1.14 -14.48 21.06
CA GLN A 34 2.41 -13.76 21.16
C GLN A 34 3.30 -13.97 19.93
N ALA A 35 3.39 -15.21 19.44
CA ALA A 35 4.18 -15.52 18.25
C ALA A 35 3.71 -14.73 17.00
N PHE A 36 2.40 -14.50 16.86
CA PHE A 36 1.85 -13.69 15.78
C PHE A 36 2.24 -12.20 15.91
N VAL A 37 2.13 -11.66 17.13
CA VAL A 37 2.51 -10.27 17.41
C VAL A 37 4.00 -10.06 17.10
N GLU A 38 4.88 -10.98 17.52
CA GLU A 38 6.30 -10.90 17.23
C GLU A 38 6.59 -11.02 15.71
N THR A 39 5.85 -11.89 15.00
CA THR A 39 5.94 -11.96 13.53
C THR A 39 5.61 -10.61 12.89
N LEU A 40 4.51 -9.95 13.28
CA LEU A 40 4.16 -8.64 12.74
C LEU A 40 5.22 -7.58 13.01
N LYS A 41 5.86 -7.60 14.19
CA LYS A 41 6.96 -6.69 14.56
C LYS A 41 8.21 -6.96 13.71
N GLN A 42 8.61 -8.22 13.56
CA GLN A 42 9.74 -8.63 12.74
C GLN A 42 9.58 -8.24 11.27
N GLU A 43 8.38 -8.43 10.74
CA GLU A 43 8.02 -8.04 9.37
C GLU A 43 7.75 -6.52 9.22
N ARG A 44 7.90 -5.74 10.30
CA ARG A 44 7.65 -4.29 10.33
C ARG A 44 6.23 -3.88 9.91
N LEU A 45 5.28 -4.78 10.09
CA LEU A 45 3.86 -4.51 9.90
C LEU A 45 3.21 -3.89 11.15
N LEU A 46 3.88 -4.03 12.30
CA LEU A 46 3.51 -3.44 13.57
C LEU A 46 4.73 -2.70 14.14
N ASN A 47 4.63 -1.38 14.22
CA ASN A 47 5.72 -0.51 14.66
C ASN A 47 5.34 0.23 15.94
N ALA A 48 6.32 0.47 16.82
CA ALA A 48 6.08 1.30 18.00
C ALA A 48 5.64 2.72 17.58
N ALA A 49 4.66 3.26 18.29
CA ALA A 49 4.10 4.58 18.06
C ALA A 49 4.17 5.44 19.34
N ALA A 50 3.84 6.71 19.23
CA ALA A 50 3.72 7.58 20.40
C ALA A 50 2.63 7.06 21.34
N ALA A 51 2.88 7.13 22.64
CA ALA A 51 1.94 6.67 23.66
C ALA A 51 0.58 7.35 23.52
N PHE A 52 -0.48 6.65 23.87
CA PHE A 52 -1.82 7.23 23.90
C PHE A 52 -1.91 8.34 24.95
N LEU A 53 -2.42 9.48 24.53
CA LEU A 53 -2.71 10.62 25.42
C LEU A 53 -4.13 10.56 25.98
N THR A 54 -4.99 9.71 25.44
CA THR A 54 -6.37 9.51 25.89
C THR A 54 -6.65 8.02 25.97
N VAL A 55 -7.37 7.61 27.00
CA VAL A 55 -7.83 6.20 27.19
C VAL A 55 -9.30 6.18 27.58
N VAL A 56 -9.94 5.04 27.39
CA VAL A 56 -11.27 4.80 27.95
C VAL A 56 -11.11 4.67 29.45
N CYS A 57 -11.89 5.44 30.21
CA CYS A 57 -11.84 5.41 31.68
C CYS A 57 -12.10 3.98 32.22
N PRO A 58 -11.16 3.36 32.94
CA PRO A 58 -11.33 1.99 33.44
C PRO A 58 -12.37 1.88 34.58
N GLY A 59 -12.69 2.99 35.24
CA GLY A 59 -13.62 3.04 36.36
C GLY A 59 -15.03 3.47 35.99
N CYS A 60 -15.33 3.67 34.69
CA CYS A 60 -16.59 4.22 34.23
C CYS A 60 -17.29 3.30 33.24
N GLU A 61 -18.57 2.99 33.45
CA GLU A 61 -19.38 2.14 32.57
C GLU A 61 -19.72 2.85 31.24
N GLU A 62 -19.70 4.19 31.21
CA GLU A 62 -20.03 5.01 30.04
C GLU A 62 -18.95 5.06 28.98
N ARG A 63 -17.83 4.38 29.18
CA ARG A 63 -16.69 4.33 28.23
C ARG A 63 -16.18 5.71 27.78
N CYS A 64 -16.13 6.67 28.71
CA CYS A 64 -15.64 8.01 28.45
C CYS A 64 -14.17 7.99 28.01
N ALA A 65 -13.83 8.67 26.91
CA ALA A 65 -12.45 8.93 26.56
C ALA A 65 -11.89 10.06 27.41
N MET A 66 -10.90 9.77 28.26
CA MET A 66 -10.31 10.71 29.23
C MET A 66 -8.85 10.97 28.90
N GLU A 67 -8.40 12.20 29.10
CA GLU A 67 -7.01 12.57 28.97
C GLU A 67 -6.19 11.93 30.10
N VAL A 68 -5.04 11.37 29.70
CA VAL A 68 -4.12 10.72 30.64
C VAL A 68 -3.27 11.79 31.31
N GLN A 69 -3.28 11.78 32.62
CA GLN A 69 -2.40 12.57 33.48
C GLN A 69 -1.35 11.65 34.11
N VAL A 70 -0.22 12.22 34.44
CA VAL A 70 0.86 11.48 35.10
C VAL A 70 1.21 12.15 36.43
N ARG A 71 1.53 11.36 37.44
CA ARG A 71 2.11 11.83 38.69
C ARG A 71 3.37 11.06 39.01
N THR A 72 4.31 11.74 39.60
CA THR A 72 5.49 11.08 40.16
C THR A 72 5.24 10.79 41.65
N THR A 73 5.42 9.54 42.04
CA THR A 73 5.34 9.14 43.46
C THR A 73 6.57 9.64 44.21
N GLN A 74 6.51 9.59 45.56
CA GLN A 74 7.68 9.91 46.38
C GLN A 74 8.90 9.00 46.12
N ARG A 75 8.67 7.82 45.53
CA ARG A 75 9.72 6.88 45.11
C ARG A 75 10.25 7.15 43.70
N GLY A 76 9.79 8.20 43.02
CA GLY A 76 10.19 8.54 41.65
C GLY A 76 9.49 7.73 40.56
N GLU A 77 8.51 6.89 40.89
CA GLU A 77 7.73 6.13 39.91
C GLU A 77 6.72 7.04 39.24
N VAL A 78 6.61 6.94 37.91
CA VAL A 78 5.60 7.65 37.11
C VAL A 78 4.34 6.79 37.02
N VAL A 79 3.24 7.29 37.60
CA VAL A 79 1.96 6.58 37.62
C VAL A 79 0.95 7.34 36.77
N PRO A 80 0.48 6.76 35.65
CA PRO A 80 -0.57 7.34 34.84
C PRO A 80 -1.94 7.16 35.49
N PHE A 81 -2.81 8.14 35.33
CA PHE A 81 -4.19 8.11 35.82
C PHE A 81 -5.09 9.01 34.95
N VAL A 82 -6.39 8.81 35.05
CA VAL A 82 -7.41 9.69 34.49
C VAL A 82 -8.32 10.23 35.59
N ILE A 83 -8.93 11.37 35.34
CA ILE A 83 -9.99 11.94 36.18
C ILE A 83 -11.30 11.83 35.40
N CYS A 84 -12.25 11.08 35.94
CA CYS A 84 -13.53 10.87 35.27
C CYS A 84 -14.47 12.07 35.48
N ASP A 85 -14.81 12.78 34.41
CA ASP A 85 -15.70 13.94 34.43
C ASP A 85 -17.17 13.56 34.66
N LYS A 86 -17.52 12.28 34.46
CA LYS A 86 -18.90 11.79 34.54
C LYS A 86 -19.28 11.27 35.92
N ARG A 87 -18.30 11.02 36.77
CA ARG A 87 -18.51 10.47 38.10
C ARG A 87 -17.72 11.24 39.15
N ASN A 88 -18.40 12.00 39.97
CA ASN A 88 -17.77 12.80 41.03
C ASN A 88 -17.30 11.94 42.22
N ASP A 89 -17.76 10.70 42.31
CA ASP A 89 -17.38 9.73 43.35
C ASP A 89 -16.08 8.98 43.01
N ILE A 90 -15.66 9.00 41.76
CA ILE A 90 -14.40 8.41 41.30
C ILE A 90 -13.36 9.54 41.14
N GLY A 91 -12.39 9.56 42.00
CA GLY A 91 -11.27 10.52 41.90
C GLY A 91 -10.29 10.12 40.78
N ARG A 92 -9.03 9.97 41.13
CA ARG A 92 -7.98 9.54 40.20
C ARG A 92 -8.09 8.02 39.97
N VAL A 93 -8.38 7.62 38.74
CA VAL A 93 -8.45 6.22 38.34
C VAL A 93 -7.10 5.84 37.73
N PRO A 94 -6.36 4.90 38.31
CA PRO A 94 -5.08 4.44 37.73
C PRO A 94 -5.31 3.81 36.34
N VAL A 95 -4.37 4.07 35.43
CA VAL A 95 -4.35 3.47 34.08
C VAL A 95 -3.19 2.50 34.00
N ASP A 96 -3.42 1.32 33.41
CA ASP A 96 -2.35 0.36 33.15
C ASP A 96 -1.40 0.96 32.09
N ALA A 97 -0.08 0.95 32.36
CA ALA A 97 0.90 1.45 31.41
C ALA A 97 0.81 0.77 30.03
N ARG A 98 0.37 -0.49 29.97
CA ARG A 98 0.14 -1.24 28.72
C ARG A 98 -1.00 -0.68 27.87
N GLU A 99 -1.97 0.02 28.46
CA GLU A 99 -3.01 0.73 27.72
C GLU A 99 -2.46 1.97 27.01
N LEU A 100 -1.36 2.52 27.50
CA LEU A 100 -0.70 3.69 26.94
C LEU A 100 0.34 3.32 25.89
N GLU A 101 0.94 2.15 25.97
CA GLU A 101 1.90 1.67 24.99
C GLU A 101 1.19 1.45 23.65
N ALA A 102 1.54 2.29 22.67
CA ALA A 102 0.91 2.30 21.36
C ALA A 102 1.77 1.61 20.28
N TRP A 103 1.09 0.85 19.47
CA TRP A 103 1.62 0.22 18.27
C TRP A 103 0.81 0.65 17.06
N GLN A 104 1.47 0.90 15.95
CA GLN A 104 0.84 1.36 14.72
C GLN A 104 1.02 0.35 13.60
N ALA A 105 -0.07 0.11 12.86
CA ALA A 105 -0.06 -0.64 11.61
C ALA A 105 -0.79 0.15 10.53
N SER A 106 -0.38 0.01 9.27
CA SER A 106 -1.00 0.73 8.15
C SER A 106 -1.13 -0.15 6.90
N GLY A 107 -2.12 0.14 6.09
CA GLY A 107 -2.27 -0.48 4.77
C GLY A 107 -1.07 -0.20 3.85
N TYR A 108 -0.43 0.96 4.02
CA TYR A 108 0.80 1.33 3.31
C TYR A 108 1.97 0.38 3.65
N ALA A 109 2.22 0.12 4.94
CA ALA A 109 3.28 -0.80 5.36
C ALA A 109 3.02 -2.23 4.82
N LEU A 110 1.75 -2.66 4.84
CA LEU A 110 1.35 -3.94 4.28
C LEU A 110 1.54 -4.00 2.75
N ALA A 111 1.19 -2.93 2.04
CA ALA A 111 1.42 -2.83 0.60
C ALA A 111 2.92 -2.87 0.25
N GLN A 112 3.77 -2.18 1.02
CA GLN A 112 5.22 -2.26 0.86
C GLN A 112 5.75 -3.67 1.12
N TRP A 113 5.28 -4.32 2.18
CA TRP A 113 5.67 -5.69 2.51
C TRP A 113 5.29 -6.65 1.39
N LEU A 114 4.06 -6.57 0.86
CA LEU A 114 3.61 -7.38 -0.28
C LEU A 114 4.48 -7.14 -1.52
N ALA A 115 4.78 -5.89 -1.84
CA ALA A 115 5.64 -5.56 -2.97
C ALA A 115 7.04 -6.17 -2.81
N GLN A 116 7.65 -6.08 -1.63
CA GLN A 116 8.95 -6.68 -1.35
C GLN A 116 8.92 -8.21 -1.48
N ARG A 117 7.89 -8.87 -0.94
CA ARG A 117 7.72 -10.34 -1.04
C ARG A 117 7.53 -10.84 -2.48
N LEU A 118 7.04 -9.96 -3.36
CA LEU A 118 6.78 -10.27 -4.77
C LEU A 118 7.86 -9.73 -5.71
N ASP A 119 8.93 -9.13 -5.19
CA ASP A 119 10.00 -8.49 -5.97
C ASP A 119 9.47 -7.38 -6.89
N LEU A 120 8.45 -6.64 -6.42
CA LEU A 120 7.85 -5.54 -7.15
C LEU A 120 8.42 -4.19 -6.72
N HIS A 121 8.42 -3.24 -7.63
CA HIS A 121 8.86 -1.86 -7.38
C HIS A 121 7.64 -0.93 -7.40
N PRO A 122 7.01 -0.69 -6.24
CA PRO A 122 5.83 0.14 -6.17
C PRO A 122 6.16 1.61 -6.45
N SER A 123 5.23 2.31 -7.12
CA SER A 123 5.34 3.74 -7.41
C SER A 123 4.44 4.60 -6.52
N PHE A 124 3.85 4.03 -5.46
CA PHE A 124 3.00 4.79 -4.53
C PHE A 124 3.81 5.50 -3.45
N GLY A 125 3.41 6.74 -3.12
CA GLY A 125 3.96 7.51 -1.98
C GLY A 125 3.34 7.11 -0.65
N SER A 126 3.88 7.65 0.45
CA SER A 126 3.35 7.45 1.80
C SER A 126 2.00 8.15 2.02
N THR A 127 1.67 9.12 1.21
CA THR A 127 0.45 9.89 1.27
C THR A 127 -0.74 9.12 0.70
N ASP A 128 -1.81 9.20 1.41
CA ASP A 128 -3.09 8.57 1.26
C ASP A 128 -3.50 8.31 -0.20
N SER A 129 -3.59 7.04 -0.55
CA SER A 129 -4.12 6.56 -1.82
C SER A 129 -5.62 6.25 -1.73
N GLY A 130 -6.33 6.69 -0.69
CA GLY A 130 -7.74 6.37 -0.48
C GLY A 130 -7.99 4.87 -0.31
N GLY A 131 -7.03 4.16 0.29
CA GLY A 131 -7.11 2.71 0.48
C GLY A 131 -6.80 1.88 -0.76
N ARG A 132 -6.06 2.46 -1.72
CA ARG A 132 -5.66 1.77 -2.95
C ARG A 132 -4.17 1.97 -3.21
N TRP A 133 -3.42 0.88 -3.38
CA TRP A 133 -1.98 0.88 -3.63
C TRP A 133 -1.64 0.07 -4.87
N GLU A 134 -1.00 0.70 -5.85
CA GLU A 134 -0.48 0.05 -7.04
C GLU A 134 0.87 -0.60 -6.71
N LEU A 135 0.91 -1.92 -6.56
CA LEU A 135 2.11 -2.66 -6.18
C LEU A 135 3.10 -2.82 -7.34
N GLY A 136 2.61 -2.76 -8.56
CA GLY A 136 3.40 -2.88 -9.78
C GLY A 136 2.97 -4.01 -10.69
N LEU A 137 3.79 -4.33 -11.70
CA LEU A 137 3.52 -5.38 -12.67
C LEU A 137 3.94 -6.74 -12.10
N PHE A 138 2.96 -7.55 -11.73
CA PHE A 138 3.20 -8.94 -11.32
C PHE A 138 3.18 -9.86 -12.53
N ARG A 139 4.18 -10.74 -12.64
CA ARG A 139 4.34 -11.66 -13.76
C ARG A 139 3.95 -13.08 -13.34
N GLY A 140 2.95 -13.62 -14.03
CA GLY A 140 2.66 -15.05 -14.05
C GLY A 140 3.65 -15.78 -14.96
N ARG A 141 3.32 -17.00 -15.34
CA ARG A 141 4.12 -17.79 -16.30
C ARG A 141 3.96 -17.33 -17.74
N ARG A 142 2.80 -16.78 -18.09
CA ARG A 142 2.42 -16.41 -19.46
C ARG A 142 2.14 -14.91 -19.61
N ASN A 143 1.60 -14.28 -18.58
CA ASN A 143 1.11 -12.91 -18.64
C ASN A 143 1.63 -12.06 -17.47
N GLY A 144 1.86 -10.77 -17.74
CA GLY A 144 2.07 -9.75 -16.72
C GLY A 144 0.80 -8.93 -16.52
N ARG A 145 0.43 -8.65 -15.27
CA ARG A 145 -0.75 -7.87 -14.89
C ARG A 145 -0.43 -6.90 -13.77
N HIS A 146 -1.11 -5.77 -13.76
CA HIS A 146 -1.02 -4.85 -12.65
C HIS A 146 -1.63 -5.44 -11.39
N LEU A 147 -0.83 -5.48 -10.34
CA LEU A 147 -1.23 -5.92 -9.01
C LEU A 147 -1.54 -4.71 -8.15
N ARG A 148 -2.72 -4.70 -7.55
CA ARG A 148 -3.16 -3.66 -6.63
C ARG A 148 -3.61 -4.26 -5.31
N LEU A 149 -3.40 -3.52 -4.22
CA LEU A 149 -4.04 -3.77 -2.94
C LEU A 149 -5.14 -2.73 -2.75
N GLU A 150 -6.34 -3.17 -2.39
CA GLU A 150 -7.50 -2.31 -2.12
C GLU A 150 -8.09 -2.60 -0.74
N GLY A 151 -8.51 -1.53 -0.02
CA GLY A 151 -8.98 -1.60 1.37
C GLY A 151 -10.41 -1.09 1.61
N LYS A 152 -11.26 -0.99 0.58
CA LYS A 152 -12.60 -0.38 0.73
C LYS A 152 -13.61 -1.24 1.52
N GLU A 153 -13.58 -2.55 1.35
CA GLU A 153 -14.52 -3.50 1.99
C GLU A 153 -13.75 -4.69 2.60
N GLY A 154 -12.62 -4.39 3.24
CA GLY A 154 -11.62 -5.36 3.61
C GLY A 154 -10.44 -5.31 2.63
N LEU A 155 -9.31 -5.86 3.06
CA LEU A 155 -8.11 -5.86 2.23
C LEU A 155 -8.21 -6.94 1.17
N ARG A 156 -8.09 -6.54 -0.10
CA ARG A 156 -8.16 -7.42 -1.27
C ARG A 156 -7.03 -7.14 -2.23
N VAL A 157 -6.57 -8.18 -2.89
CA VAL A 157 -5.64 -8.08 -4.01
C VAL A 157 -6.43 -8.13 -5.30
N VAL A 158 -6.20 -7.14 -6.16
CA VAL A 158 -6.81 -7.07 -7.51
C VAL A 158 -5.73 -7.38 -8.54
N LEU A 159 -5.94 -8.42 -9.34
CA LEU A 159 -5.00 -8.90 -10.34
C LEU A 159 -5.73 -9.62 -11.49
N GLY A 160 -5.56 -9.17 -12.71
CA GLY A 160 -6.18 -9.81 -13.88
C GLY A 160 -7.71 -9.84 -13.82
N GLY A 161 -8.35 -8.86 -13.19
CA GLY A 161 -9.78 -8.82 -12.92
C GLY A 161 -10.24 -9.64 -11.72
N HIS A 162 -9.39 -10.52 -11.18
CA HIS A 162 -9.68 -11.21 -9.93
C HIS A 162 -9.60 -10.26 -8.75
N ASN A 163 -10.48 -10.48 -7.78
CA ASN A 163 -10.59 -9.69 -6.56
C ASN A 163 -10.51 -10.64 -5.36
N VAL A 164 -9.28 -10.96 -4.95
CA VAL A 164 -9.00 -12.00 -3.96
C VAL A 164 -8.84 -11.39 -2.57
N PRO A 165 -9.64 -11.81 -1.57
CA PRO A 165 -9.44 -11.38 -0.19
C PRO A 165 -8.01 -11.70 0.29
N LEU A 166 -7.33 -10.72 0.88
CA LEU A 166 -5.93 -10.90 1.30
C LEU A 166 -5.78 -12.00 2.36
N VAL A 167 -6.82 -12.22 3.20
CA VAL A 167 -6.85 -13.29 4.19
C VAL A 167 -6.76 -14.69 3.56
N GLU A 168 -7.16 -14.85 2.30
CA GLU A 168 -7.05 -16.13 1.58
C GLU A 168 -5.67 -16.34 0.95
N LEU A 169 -4.86 -15.30 0.85
CA LEU A 169 -3.52 -15.31 0.28
C LEU A 169 -2.42 -15.38 1.33
N LEU A 170 -2.74 -15.04 2.59
CA LEU A 170 -1.76 -14.98 3.66
C LEU A 170 -1.94 -16.13 4.64
N GLN A 171 -0.82 -16.72 5.04
CA GLN A 171 -0.78 -17.79 6.03
C GLN A 171 0.32 -17.49 7.05
N ILE A 172 0.16 -18.03 8.26
CA ILE A 172 1.19 -17.99 9.27
C ILE A 172 1.90 -19.34 9.23
N GLY A 173 3.09 -19.33 8.66
CA GLY A 173 3.98 -20.47 8.61
C GLY A 173 5.02 -20.47 9.73
N PRO A 174 5.87 -21.51 9.79
CA PRO A 174 6.92 -21.63 10.80
C PRO A 174 7.98 -20.51 10.70
N ASN A 175 8.16 -19.93 9.53
CA ASN A 175 9.15 -18.88 9.26
C ASN A 175 8.54 -17.45 9.23
N GLY A 176 7.30 -17.29 9.65
CA GLY A 176 6.62 -15.99 9.66
C GLY A 176 5.38 -15.95 8.77
N LEU A 177 5.11 -14.77 8.22
CA LEU A 177 3.97 -14.55 7.33
C LEU A 177 4.34 -14.97 5.91
N GLU A 178 3.55 -15.91 5.36
CA GLU A 178 3.73 -16.49 4.02
C GLU A 178 2.63 -16.03 3.08
N LEU A 179 2.99 -15.81 1.81
CA LEU A 179 2.09 -15.37 0.75
C LEU A 179 1.92 -16.49 -0.28
N ASP A 180 0.68 -16.85 -0.60
CA ASP A 180 0.36 -17.80 -1.68
C ASP A 180 0.65 -17.19 -3.06
N ARG A 181 1.92 -17.24 -3.45
CA ARG A 181 2.39 -16.78 -4.76
C ARG A 181 1.83 -17.64 -5.91
N ALA A 182 1.55 -18.92 -5.67
CA ALA A 182 1.02 -19.81 -6.71
C ALA A 182 -0.37 -19.37 -7.15
N ARG A 183 -1.24 -19.02 -6.21
CA ARG A 183 -2.58 -18.49 -6.50
C ARG A 183 -2.52 -17.15 -7.24
N LEU A 184 -1.60 -16.26 -6.88
CA LEU A 184 -1.40 -15.02 -7.62
C LEU A 184 -0.93 -15.28 -9.06
N MET A 185 -0.02 -16.22 -9.27
CA MET A 185 0.41 -16.62 -10.61
C MET A 185 -0.74 -17.13 -11.45
N GLN A 186 -1.63 -17.95 -10.87
CA GLN A 186 -2.83 -18.41 -11.56
C GLN A 186 -3.74 -17.25 -11.95
N CYS A 187 -4.02 -16.31 -11.06
CA CYS A 187 -4.83 -15.13 -11.38
C CYS A 187 -4.23 -14.27 -12.51
N ALA A 188 -2.90 -14.16 -12.56
CA ALA A 188 -2.22 -13.41 -13.62
C ALA A 188 -2.32 -14.12 -14.98
N ASP A 189 -2.22 -15.47 -15.00
CA ASP A 189 -2.21 -16.28 -16.22
C ASP A 189 -3.62 -16.53 -16.77
N GLU A 190 -4.64 -16.54 -15.90
CA GLU A 190 -6.05 -16.79 -16.23
C GLU A 190 -6.93 -15.57 -15.91
N PRO A 191 -6.71 -14.40 -16.57
CA PRO A 191 -7.47 -13.20 -16.26
C PRO A 191 -8.95 -13.35 -16.64
N LEU A 192 -9.82 -12.70 -15.85
CA LEU A 192 -11.25 -12.66 -16.16
C LEU A 192 -11.52 -11.86 -17.44
N ALA A 193 -12.51 -12.30 -18.21
CA ALA A 193 -12.91 -11.64 -19.44
C ALA A 193 -13.33 -10.17 -19.17
N GLY A 194 -12.80 -9.23 -19.96
CA GLY A 194 -13.08 -7.80 -19.81
C GLY A 194 -12.19 -7.10 -18.78
N SER A 195 -11.24 -7.79 -18.12
CA SER A 195 -10.27 -7.14 -17.26
C SER A 195 -9.23 -6.40 -18.10
N ASP A 196 -9.30 -5.07 -18.09
CA ASP A 196 -8.35 -4.19 -18.81
C ASP A 196 -7.15 -3.83 -17.90
N ASP A 197 -6.65 -4.81 -17.16
CA ASP A 197 -5.47 -4.67 -16.27
C ASP A 197 -4.15 -4.77 -17.05
N ARG A 198 -4.20 -4.75 -18.38
CA ARG A 198 -3.00 -4.59 -19.18
C ARG A 198 -2.49 -3.17 -18.98
N GLU A 199 -1.24 -3.05 -18.59
CA GLU A 199 -0.59 -1.75 -18.55
C GLU A 199 -0.78 -1.04 -19.90
N SER A 200 -1.40 0.15 -19.87
CA SER A 200 -1.49 0.92 -21.10
C SER A 200 -0.08 1.22 -21.60
N THR A 201 0.09 1.25 -22.90
CA THR A 201 1.41 1.56 -23.51
C THR A 201 1.95 2.90 -22.97
N GLN A 202 1.07 3.85 -22.64
CA GLN A 202 1.46 5.14 -22.08
C GLN A 202 2.02 5.01 -20.66
N VAL A 203 1.39 4.25 -19.77
CA VAL A 203 1.84 4.02 -18.38
C VAL A 203 3.17 3.26 -18.40
N ARG A 204 3.28 2.21 -19.21
CA ARG A 204 4.53 1.46 -19.39
C ARG A 204 5.66 2.36 -19.86
N ASN A 205 5.42 3.16 -20.90
CA ASN A 205 6.43 4.06 -21.43
C ASN A 205 6.85 5.12 -20.41
N ALA A 206 5.91 5.69 -19.64
CA ALA A 206 6.21 6.62 -18.55
C ALA A 206 7.12 6.00 -17.49
N ARG A 207 6.84 4.77 -17.04
CA ARG A 207 7.67 4.03 -16.09
C ARG A 207 9.08 3.77 -16.63
N ILE A 208 9.18 3.34 -17.88
CA ILE A 208 10.48 3.12 -18.56
C ILE A 208 11.29 4.41 -18.59
N LEU A 209 10.67 5.54 -18.92
CA LEU A 209 11.33 6.84 -18.96
C LEU A 209 11.81 7.30 -17.59
N GLN A 210 11.00 7.11 -16.56
CA GLN A 210 11.37 7.40 -15.18
C GLN A 210 12.58 6.55 -14.74
N ARG A 211 12.57 5.25 -15.03
CA ARG A 211 13.67 4.34 -14.69
C ARG A 211 14.95 4.70 -15.42
N VAL A 212 14.85 5.05 -16.69
CA VAL A 212 16.00 5.57 -17.49
C VAL A 212 16.56 6.85 -16.87
N ALA A 213 15.71 7.78 -16.43
CA ALA A 213 16.16 9.03 -15.80
C ALA A 213 16.87 8.74 -14.45
N GLU A 214 16.35 7.83 -13.64
CA GLU A 214 16.97 7.41 -12.39
C GLU A 214 18.36 6.78 -12.60
N LEU A 215 18.49 5.84 -13.54
CA LEU A 215 19.77 5.19 -13.81
C LEU A 215 20.80 6.17 -14.37
N LYS A 216 20.36 7.14 -15.18
CA LYS A 216 21.24 8.22 -15.68
C LYS A 216 21.71 9.12 -14.53
N SER A 217 20.84 9.50 -13.60
CA SER A 217 21.22 10.32 -12.45
C SER A 217 22.24 9.62 -11.54
N LYS A 218 22.17 8.29 -11.48
CA LYS A 218 23.17 7.43 -10.77
C LYS A 218 24.46 7.21 -11.57
N GLY A 219 24.63 7.81 -12.76
CA GLY A 219 25.82 7.70 -13.59
C GLY A 219 26.03 6.35 -14.29
N ILE A 220 24.99 5.51 -14.37
CA ILE A 220 25.07 4.19 -15.00
C ILE A 220 25.11 4.34 -16.52
N ARG A 221 26.24 3.96 -17.16
CA ARG A 221 26.43 4.14 -18.61
C ARG A 221 25.55 3.21 -19.46
N ASN A 222 25.31 1.98 -19.00
CA ASN A 222 24.56 0.95 -19.74
C ASN A 222 23.06 0.93 -19.38
N PHE A 223 22.46 2.08 -19.04
CA PHE A 223 21.09 2.18 -18.56
C PHE A 223 20.06 1.56 -19.52
N ILE A 224 20.22 1.68 -20.84
CA ILE A 224 19.31 1.06 -21.83
C ILE A 224 19.30 -0.46 -21.67
N LYS A 225 20.48 -1.09 -21.57
CA LYS A 225 20.61 -2.53 -21.43
C LYS A 225 20.02 -3.03 -20.10
N VAL A 226 20.23 -2.26 -19.03
CA VAL A 226 19.66 -2.58 -17.71
C VAL A 226 18.14 -2.53 -17.75
N VAL A 227 17.56 -1.43 -18.26
CA VAL A 227 16.09 -1.28 -18.37
C VAL A 227 15.49 -2.32 -19.31
N ALA A 228 16.15 -2.60 -20.45
CA ALA A 228 15.70 -3.62 -21.40
C ALA A 228 15.62 -5.01 -20.72
N LYS A 229 16.61 -5.35 -19.88
CA LYS A 229 16.61 -6.60 -19.11
C LYS A 229 15.55 -6.60 -18.01
N GLU A 230 15.41 -5.50 -17.27
CA GLU A 230 14.40 -5.35 -16.20
C GLU A 230 12.98 -5.46 -16.75
N GLU A 231 12.71 -4.88 -17.91
CA GLU A 231 11.39 -4.85 -18.55
C GLU A 231 11.14 -5.98 -19.56
N GLU A 232 12.12 -6.87 -19.77
CA GLU A 232 12.08 -7.96 -20.76
C GLU A 232 11.76 -7.47 -22.18
N LEU A 233 12.29 -6.29 -22.51
CA LEU A 233 12.15 -5.67 -23.82
C LEU A 233 13.47 -5.73 -24.61
N SER A 234 13.38 -5.54 -25.92
CA SER A 234 14.59 -5.32 -26.70
C SER A 234 15.21 -3.95 -26.41
N GLU A 235 16.52 -3.83 -26.48
CA GLU A 235 17.19 -2.53 -26.35
C GLU A 235 16.68 -1.51 -27.39
N THR A 236 16.29 -2.00 -28.57
CA THR A 236 15.71 -1.18 -29.64
C THR A 236 14.40 -0.55 -29.18
N THR A 237 13.50 -1.35 -28.57
CA THR A 237 12.22 -0.86 -28.05
C THR A 237 12.43 0.22 -26.98
N VAL A 238 13.35 0.02 -26.04
CA VAL A 238 13.65 1.03 -25.00
C VAL A 238 14.24 2.30 -25.62
N LYS A 239 15.12 2.18 -26.64
CA LYS A 239 15.67 3.33 -27.36
C LYS A 239 14.58 4.13 -28.08
N ASP A 240 13.62 3.46 -28.70
CA ASP A 240 12.51 4.11 -29.41
C ASP A 240 11.57 4.86 -28.44
N ILE A 241 11.27 4.29 -27.29
CA ILE A 241 10.50 4.96 -26.23
C ILE A 241 11.22 6.23 -25.76
N VAL A 242 12.53 6.15 -25.50
CA VAL A 242 13.34 7.30 -25.04
C VAL A 242 13.47 8.36 -26.14
N ARG A 243 13.48 7.97 -27.41
CA ARG A 243 13.51 8.92 -28.56
C ARG A 243 12.16 9.62 -28.71
N ALA A 244 11.04 8.87 -28.60
CA ALA A 244 9.70 9.42 -28.73
C ALA A 244 9.41 10.51 -27.69
N ASP A 245 9.95 10.38 -26.47
CA ASP A 245 9.81 11.38 -25.40
C ASP A 245 10.56 12.69 -25.70
N LYS A 246 11.66 12.62 -26.46
CA LYS A 246 12.46 13.80 -26.85
C LYS A 246 11.85 14.62 -27.98
N VAL A 247 10.85 14.10 -28.70
CA VAL A 247 10.16 14.83 -29.76
C VAL A 247 9.16 15.80 -29.11
N PRO A 248 9.31 17.12 -29.27
CA PRO A 248 8.41 18.10 -28.67
C PRO A 248 6.97 17.87 -29.17
N LYS A 249 6.03 17.66 -28.25
CA LYS A 249 4.61 17.41 -28.53
C LYS A 249 3.91 18.50 -29.37
N GLY A 250 4.56 19.64 -29.63
CA GLY A 250 4.07 20.73 -30.47
C GLY A 250 4.27 20.53 -31.98
N SER A 251 5.18 19.67 -32.39
CA SER A 251 5.56 19.52 -33.82
C SER A 251 4.47 18.81 -34.65
N MET A 252 3.75 17.84 -34.07
CA MET A 252 2.70 17.09 -34.78
C MET A 252 1.42 17.91 -34.95
N ALA A 253 1.03 18.73 -33.97
CA ALA A 253 -0.12 19.62 -34.08
C ALA A 253 0.13 20.72 -35.10
N GLN A 254 1.35 21.25 -35.18
CA GLN A 254 1.74 22.23 -36.18
C GLN A 254 1.81 21.63 -37.59
N MET A 255 2.31 20.41 -37.78
CA MET A 255 2.27 19.69 -39.06
C MET A 255 0.85 19.38 -39.54
N ALA A 256 -0.05 18.94 -38.61
CA ALA A 256 -1.45 18.71 -38.97
C ALA A 256 -2.17 20.00 -39.37
N SER A 257 -1.87 21.12 -38.72
CA SER A 257 -2.40 22.44 -39.05
C SER A 257 -1.85 22.94 -40.40
N ALA A 258 -0.57 22.73 -40.69
CA ALA A 258 0.03 23.10 -41.97
C ALA A 258 -0.53 22.26 -43.14
N LEU A 259 -0.76 20.97 -42.94
CA LEU A 259 -1.37 20.07 -43.94
C LEU A 259 -2.84 20.42 -44.22
N SER A 260 -3.60 20.90 -43.23
CA SER A 260 -5.00 21.33 -43.42
C SER A 260 -5.11 22.63 -44.23
N GLN A 261 -4.05 23.46 -44.29
CA GLN A 261 -4.01 24.70 -45.09
C GLN A 261 -3.62 24.48 -46.58
N ILE A 262 -3.08 23.30 -46.89
CA ILE A 262 -2.62 22.94 -48.26
C ILE A 262 -3.72 22.22 -49.07
N ALA A 263 -4.87 21.87 -48.45
CA ALA A 263 -5.93 21.21 -49.17
C ALA A 263 -6.61 22.20 -50.21
N PRO A 264 -6.58 21.88 -51.51
CA PRO A 264 -7.14 22.81 -52.52
C PRO A 264 -8.66 22.96 -52.35
N ALA A 265 -9.10 24.22 -52.40
CA ALA A 265 -10.50 24.58 -52.34
C ALA A 265 -11.30 23.85 -53.46
N LYS A 266 -12.24 22.97 -53.08
CA LYS A 266 -13.19 22.36 -54.02
C LYS A 266 -14.00 23.45 -54.73
N LYS A 267 -13.72 23.66 -56.01
CA LYS A 267 -14.54 24.50 -56.89
C LYS A 267 -15.98 23.97 -56.86
N LYS A 268 -16.90 24.78 -56.34
CA LYS A 268 -18.35 24.57 -56.52
C LYS A 268 -18.67 24.79 -57.99
N ASN A 269 -18.91 23.74 -58.75
CA ASN A 269 -19.60 23.85 -60.04
C ASN A 269 -21.09 24.09 -59.77
N LYS A 270 -21.59 25.28 -60.13
CA LYS A 270 -23.00 25.57 -60.35
C LYS A 270 -23.44 24.97 -61.67
N ARG A 271 -24.45 24.14 -61.65
CA ARG A 271 -25.48 23.99 -62.68
C ARG A 271 -26.82 23.81 -61.99
#